data_111dd096ebd32c74ed3bfee753a0a786
#
_entry.id   111dd096ebd32c74ed3bfee753a0a786
#
_cell.length_a   1.000
_cell.length_b   1.000
_cell.length_c   1.000
_cell.angle_alpha   90.00
_cell.angle_beta   90.00
_cell.angle_gamma   90.00
#
_symmetry.space_group_name_H-M   'P 1'
#
loop_
_entity.id
_entity.type
_entity.pdbx_description
1 polymer ?
#
loop_
_entity_poly.entity_id
_entity_poly.type
_entity_poly.pdbx_seq_one_letter_code
_entity_poly.pdbx_strand_id
1 'polypeptide(L)'
;MKIGILFLVLLVVTGAQSFIRTQDAGEKAHQQWLEARYKEATSIKPGMTRADLLKLFWANGGLITTTQYYTLKTCPLIKIGVSFDKNDFSNKQPDDSVKIVEVSKPYLEPMTLD
;
A
#
# COMPACT_ATOMS: atom_id res chain seq x y z
N MET A 1 48.45 -25.00 -16.79
CA MET A 1 47.38 -25.25 -17.73
C MET A 1 46.01 -25.52 -17.08
N LYS A 2 45.93 -26.18 -15.95
CA LYS A 2 44.66 -26.42 -15.22
C LYS A 2 44.05 -25.12 -14.67
N ILE A 3 44.83 -24.10 -14.36
CA ILE A 3 44.38 -22.82 -13.82
C ILE A 3 43.62 -21.97 -14.89
N GLY A 4 44.02 -22.07 -16.17
CA GLY A 4 43.34 -21.36 -17.26
C GLY A 4 41.93 -21.87 -17.57
N ILE A 5 41.73 -23.19 -17.45
CA ILE A 5 40.40 -23.78 -17.69
C ILE A 5 39.43 -23.43 -16.55
N LEU A 6 39.90 -23.41 -15.31
CA LEU A 6 39.12 -22.98 -14.15
C LEU A 6 38.70 -21.51 -14.26
N PHE A 7 39.55 -20.65 -14.78
CA PHE A 7 39.22 -19.22 -15.02
C PHE A 7 38.11 -19.03 -16.04
N LEU A 8 38.12 -19.83 -17.10
CA LEU A 8 37.09 -19.77 -18.15
C LEU A 8 35.71 -20.22 -17.65
N VAL A 9 35.65 -21.25 -16.82
CA VAL A 9 34.41 -21.74 -16.22
C VAL A 9 33.83 -20.71 -15.24
N LEU A 10 34.66 -20.05 -14.46
CA LEU A 10 34.25 -18.99 -13.55
C LEU A 10 33.64 -17.80 -14.28
N LEU A 11 34.18 -17.41 -15.43
CA LEU A 11 33.65 -16.31 -16.25
C LEU A 11 32.27 -16.61 -16.81
N VAL A 12 32.02 -17.85 -17.25
CA VAL A 12 30.72 -18.27 -17.78
C VAL A 12 29.65 -18.27 -16.67
N VAL A 13 29.99 -18.76 -15.49
CA VAL A 13 29.08 -18.77 -14.33
C VAL A 13 28.74 -17.34 -13.90
N THR A 14 29.70 -16.44 -13.90
CA THR A 14 29.48 -15.04 -13.54
C THR A 14 28.56 -14.34 -14.54
N GLY A 15 28.65 -14.63 -15.84
CA GLY A 15 27.76 -14.09 -16.85
C GLY A 15 26.32 -14.56 -16.69
N ALA A 16 26.08 -15.83 -16.40
CA ALA A 16 24.76 -16.37 -16.14
C ALA A 16 24.11 -15.78 -14.89
N GLN A 17 24.88 -15.60 -13.82
CA GLN A 17 24.39 -14.98 -12.60
C GLN A 17 24.01 -13.52 -12.77
N SER A 18 24.73 -12.75 -13.59
CA SER A 18 24.40 -11.35 -13.89
C SER A 18 23.06 -11.23 -14.59
N PHE A 19 22.73 -12.13 -15.51
CA PHE A 19 21.45 -12.13 -16.23
C PHE A 19 20.27 -12.40 -15.29
N ILE A 20 20.39 -13.39 -14.38
CA ILE A 20 19.37 -13.71 -13.38
C ILE A 20 19.16 -12.55 -12.42
N ARG A 21 20.21 -11.86 -11.98
CA ARG A 21 20.13 -10.70 -11.09
C ARG A 21 19.35 -9.53 -11.69
N THR A 22 19.41 -9.34 -13.00
CA THR A 22 18.71 -8.24 -13.68
C THR A 22 17.19 -8.45 -13.61
N GLN A 23 16.70 -9.69 -13.78
CA GLN A 23 15.27 -10.01 -13.64
C GLN A 23 14.80 -9.88 -12.20
N ASP A 24 15.55 -10.39 -11.23
CA ASP A 24 15.24 -10.29 -9.81
C ASP A 24 15.18 -8.85 -9.32
N ALA A 25 16.03 -7.97 -9.86
CA ALA A 25 16.04 -6.56 -9.50
C ALA A 25 14.74 -5.85 -9.86
N GLY A 26 14.13 -6.16 -11.02
CA GLY A 26 12.86 -5.61 -11.43
C GLY A 26 11.71 -6.06 -10.52
N GLU A 27 11.66 -7.34 -10.18
CA GLU A 27 10.65 -7.88 -9.26
C GLU A 27 10.80 -7.32 -7.85
N LYS A 28 12.03 -7.21 -7.35
CA LYS A 28 12.31 -6.61 -6.03
C LYS A 28 11.90 -5.15 -5.97
N ALA A 29 12.16 -4.38 -7.01
CA ALA A 29 11.76 -2.97 -7.07
C ALA A 29 10.23 -2.85 -7.01
N HIS A 30 9.50 -3.70 -7.71
CA HIS A 30 8.05 -3.72 -7.68
C HIS A 30 7.51 -4.11 -6.30
N GLN A 31 8.07 -5.14 -5.68
CA GLN A 31 7.70 -5.56 -4.33
C GLN A 31 7.98 -4.46 -3.30
N GLN A 32 9.13 -3.80 -3.39
CA GLN A 32 9.48 -2.67 -2.51
C GLN A 32 8.50 -1.51 -2.68
N TRP A 33 8.07 -1.24 -3.88
CA TRP A 33 7.07 -0.22 -4.15
C TRP A 33 5.75 -0.57 -3.48
N LEU A 34 5.26 -1.81 -3.64
CA LEU A 34 4.03 -2.29 -3.01
C LEU A 34 4.12 -2.25 -1.48
N GLU A 35 5.25 -2.68 -0.92
CA GLU A 35 5.48 -2.63 0.53
C GLU A 35 5.46 -1.19 1.06
N ALA A 36 6.05 -0.24 0.32
CA ALA A 36 6.02 1.16 0.68
C ALA A 36 4.58 1.72 0.66
N ARG A 37 3.77 1.33 -0.34
CA ARG A 37 2.35 1.73 -0.39
C ARG A 37 1.55 1.11 0.75
N TYR A 38 1.81 -0.13 1.07
CA TYR A 38 1.17 -0.81 2.19
C TYR A 38 1.52 -0.17 3.53
N LYS A 39 2.79 0.16 3.75
CA LYS A 39 3.23 0.90 4.95
C LYS A 39 2.54 2.25 5.06
N GLU A 40 2.41 2.96 3.96
CA GLU A 40 1.71 4.23 3.91
C GLU A 40 0.25 4.06 4.34
N ALA A 41 -0.42 3.00 3.87
CA ALA A 41 -1.79 2.69 4.27
C ALA A 41 -1.90 2.29 5.75
N THR A 42 -0.92 1.60 6.31
CA THR A 42 -0.90 1.18 7.72
C THR A 42 -0.46 2.29 8.67
N SER A 43 -0.01 3.44 8.17
CA SER A 43 0.40 4.56 9.00
C SER A 43 -0.77 5.23 9.73
N ILE A 44 -1.98 5.02 9.25
CA ILE A 44 -3.19 5.55 9.89
C ILE A 44 -3.55 4.69 11.10
N LYS A 45 -3.67 5.33 12.26
CA LYS A 45 -3.86 4.64 13.53
C LYS A 45 -4.95 5.30 14.37
N PRO A 46 -5.59 4.56 15.30
CA PRO A 46 -6.50 5.16 16.27
C PRO A 46 -5.85 6.33 17.01
N GLY A 47 -6.61 7.37 17.25
CA GLY A 47 -6.14 8.60 17.87
C GLY A 47 -5.75 9.70 16.89
N MET A 48 -5.53 9.37 15.64
CA MET A 48 -5.33 10.36 14.57
C MET A 48 -6.66 11.01 14.19
N THR A 49 -6.60 12.19 13.56
CA THR A 49 -7.80 12.89 13.13
C THR A 49 -8.15 12.54 11.67
N ARG A 50 -9.40 12.85 11.30
CA ARG A 50 -9.82 12.72 9.90
C ARG A 50 -8.99 13.60 8.96
N ALA A 51 -8.56 14.78 9.42
CA ALA A 51 -7.67 15.65 8.66
C ALA A 51 -6.34 14.95 8.32
N ASP A 52 -5.77 14.22 9.27
CA ASP A 52 -4.55 13.41 9.04
C ASP A 52 -4.79 12.32 7.99
N LEU A 53 -5.93 11.65 8.09
CA LEU A 53 -6.33 10.62 7.13
C LEU A 53 -6.46 11.18 5.71
N LEU A 54 -7.06 12.36 5.55
CA LEU A 54 -7.31 12.97 4.25
C LEU A 54 -6.03 13.46 3.55
N LYS A 55 -4.91 13.55 4.26
CA LYS A 55 -3.61 13.83 3.63
C LYS A 55 -3.15 12.70 2.73
N LEU A 56 -3.45 11.45 3.08
CA LEU A 56 -3.00 10.25 2.37
C LEU A 56 -4.10 9.54 1.60
N PHE A 57 -5.38 9.76 1.97
CA PHE A 57 -6.52 9.03 1.45
C PHE A 57 -7.57 9.96 0.90
N TRP A 58 -8.31 9.47 -0.09
CA TRP A 58 -9.57 10.08 -0.52
C TRP A 58 -10.74 9.38 0.16
N ALA A 59 -11.73 10.14 0.56
CA ALA A 59 -12.98 9.59 1.05
C ALA A 59 -13.74 8.95 -0.11
N ASN A 60 -14.20 7.72 0.07
CA ASN A 60 -15.09 7.08 -0.89
C ASN A 60 -16.49 7.64 -0.70
N GLY A 61 -17.18 7.97 -1.80
CA GLY A 61 -18.58 8.30 -1.77
C GLY A 61 -19.41 7.07 -1.37
N GLY A 62 -20.61 7.28 -0.88
CA GLY A 62 -21.51 6.19 -0.53
C GLY A 62 -22.31 6.49 0.73
N LEU A 63 -23.03 5.47 1.22
CA LEU A 63 -23.84 5.58 2.43
C LEU A 63 -22.94 5.79 3.64
N ILE A 64 -23.31 6.74 4.48
CA ILE A 64 -22.60 6.99 5.74
C ILE A 64 -23.07 5.95 6.74
N THR A 65 -22.18 5.05 7.10
CA THR A 65 -22.38 4.01 8.10
C THR A 65 -21.39 4.21 9.26
N THR A 66 -21.39 3.31 10.23
CA THR A 66 -20.42 3.34 11.33
C THR A 66 -18.98 3.23 10.85
N THR A 67 -18.76 2.52 9.73
CA THR A 67 -17.45 2.39 9.10
C THR A 67 -17.49 3.12 7.76
N GLN A 68 -16.53 4.00 7.54
CA GLN A 68 -16.36 4.71 6.28
C GLN A 68 -15.13 4.19 5.55
N TYR A 69 -15.18 4.16 4.24
CA TYR A 69 -14.11 3.60 3.41
C TYR A 69 -13.33 4.71 2.72
N TYR A 70 -12.03 4.52 2.65
CA TYR A 70 -11.08 5.47 2.10
C TYR A 70 -10.13 4.77 1.14
N THR A 71 -9.71 5.50 0.11
CA THR A 71 -8.82 5.00 -0.94
C THR A 71 -7.46 5.70 -0.84
N LEU A 72 -6.38 4.92 -0.84
CA LEU A 72 -5.03 5.48 -0.80
C LEU A 72 -4.73 6.28 -2.08
N LYS A 73 -4.28 7.53 -1.92
CA LYS A 73 -4.04 8.43 -3.05
C LYS A 73 -2.95 7.93 -3.99
N THR A 74 -1.92 7.31 -3.45
CA THR A 74 -0.77 6.83 -4.23
C THR A 74 -1.00 5.46 -4.85
N CYS A 75 -2.01 4.71 -4.40
CA CYS A 75 -2.40 3.43 -4.97
C CYS A 75 -3.91 3.21 -4.80
N PRO A 76 -4.73 3.59 -5.79
CA PRO A 76 -6.19 3.55 -5.67
C PRO A 76 -6.81 2.17 -5.47
N LEU A 77 -6.02 1.11 -5.63
CA LEU A 77 -6.47 -0.26 -5.35
C LEU A 77 -6.43 -0.60 -3.86
N ILE A 78 -5.68 0.15 -3.06
CA ILE A 78 -5.57 -0.07 -1.62
C ILE A 78 -6.61 0.77 -0.90
N LYS A 79 -7.43 0.11 -0.08
CA LYS A 79 -8.50 0.73 0.68
C LYS A 79 -8.44 0.34 2.14
N ILE A 80 -8.98 1.22 2.99
CA ILE A 80 -9.15 0.96 4.42
C ILE A 80 -10.56 1.34 4.85
N GLY A 81 -11.04 0.69 5.90
CA GLY A 81 -12.26 1.08 6.59
C GLY A 81 -11.91 1.77 7.90
N VAL A 82 -12.55 2.88 8.20
CA VAL A 82 -12.26 3.72 9.38
C VAL A 82 -13.54 4.03 10.13
N SER A 83 -13.50 3.87 11.45
CA SER A 83 -14.57 4.29 12.35
C SER A 83 -14.10 5.44 13.23
N PHE A 84 -14.96 6.42 13.44
CA PHE A 84 -14.65 7.63 14.21
C PHE A 84 -15.40 7.65 15.54
N ASP A 85 -14.90 8.42 16.50
CA ASP A 85 -15.46 8.55 17.84
C ASP A 85 -16.85 9.21 17.87
N LYS A 86 -17.15 10.04 16.87
CA LYS A 86 -18.45 10.66 16.69
C LYS A 86 -19.12 10.09 15.44
N ASN A 87 -20.01 9.14 15.65
CA ASN A 87 -20.84 8.60 14.58
C ASN A 87 -22.14 9.39 14.53
N ASP A 88 -22.12 10.47 13.76
CA ASP A 88 -23.32 11.22 13.48
C ASP A 88 -23.97 10.62 12.21
N PHE A 89 -25.08 9.93 12.41
CA PHE A 89 -25.85 9.30 11.32
C PHE A 89 -26.65 10.30 10.48
N SER A 90 -26.41 11.59 10.61
CA SER A 90 -27.11 12.64 9.89
C SER A 90 -26.53 12.90 8.50
N ASN A 91 -26.41 11.96 7.62
CA ASN A 91 -26.04 12.11 6.20
C ASN A 91 -24.93 13.14 5.85
N LYS A 92 -24.20 13.63 6.84
CA LYS A 92 -23.08 14.56 6.67
C LYS A 92 -21.77 13.84 6.86
N GLN A 93 -20.78 14.22 6.06
CA GLN A 93 -19.42 13.75 6.29
C GLN A 93 -18.94 14.21 7.67
N PRO A 94 -18.18 13.37 8.41
CA PRO A 94 -17.63 13.78 9.69
C PRO A 94 -16.72 15.01 9.54
N ASP A 95 -16.60 15.80 10.60
CA ASP A 95 -15.65 16.91 10.64
C ASP A 95 -14.20 16.40 10.59
N ASP A 96 -13.31 17.22 10.07
CA ASP A 96 -11.89 16.87 9.98
C ASP A 96 -11.22 16.72 11.35
N SER A 97 -11.83 17.25 12.41
CA SER A 97 -11.31 17.18 13.79
C SER A 97 -11.68 15.89 14.52
N VAL A 98 -12.61 15.08 13.99
CA VAL A 98 -13.00 13.83 14.66
C VAL A 98 -11.83 12.86 14.69
N LYS A 99 -11.76 12.09 15.78
CA LYS A 99 -10.67 11.14 16.00
C LYS A 99 -11.05 9.76 15.51
N ILE A 100 -10.07 9.07 14.96
CA ILE A 100 -10.20 7.69 14.51
C ILE A 100 -10.19 6.78 15.74
N VAL A 101 -11.16 5.89 15.81
CA VAL A 101 -11.27 4.89 16.90
C VAL A 101 -10.78 3.53 16.42
N GLU A 102 -11.09 3.17 15.17
CA GLU A 102 -10.75 1.87 14.62
C GLU A 102 -10.37 2.00 13.14
N VAL A 103 -9.34 1.25 12.75
CA VAL A 103 -8.87 1.18 11.35
C VAL A 103 -8.76 -0.28 10.96
N SER A 104 -9.34 -0.65 9.81
CA SER A 104 -9.20 -1.99 9.27
C SER A 104 -7.80 -2.22 8.72
N LYS A 105 -7.44 -3.49 8.50
CA LYS A 105 -6.26 -3.82 7.69
C LYS A 105 -6.48 -3.32 6.27
N PRO A 106 -5.44 -2.81 5.60
CA PRO A 106 -5.55 -2.46 4.19
C PRO A 106 -5.93 -3.68 3.35
N TYR A 107 -6.79 -3.46 2.36
CA TYR A 107 -7.20 -4.51 1.43
C TYR A 107 -7.17 -3.98 0.01
N LEU A 108 -7.07 -4.92 -0.93
CA LEU A 108 -7.11 -4.61 -2.36
C LEU A 108 -8.54 -4.78 -2.87
N GLU A 109 -9.07 -3.74 -3.47
CA GLU A 109 -10.35 -3.81 -4.15
C GLU A 109 -10.11 -3.69 -5.65
N PRO A 110 -10.34 -4.78 -6.42
CA PRO A 110 -10.14 -4.72 -7.86
C PRO A 110 -11.17 -3.79 -8.50
N MET A 111 -10.74 -3.05 -9.52
CA MET A 111 -11.66 -2.26 -10.31
C MET A 111 -12.68 -3.18 -10.98
N THR A 112 -13.93 -3.08 -10.61
CA THR A 112 -15.01 -3.69 -11.38
C THR A 112 -15.28 -2.81 -12.59
N LEU A 113 -15.00 -3.34 -13.76
CA LEU A 113 -15.46 -2.75 -15.00
C LEU A 113 -16.94 -3.10 -15.16
N ASP A 114 -17.79 -2.22 -14.73
CA ASP A 114 -19.23 -2.31 -15.02
C ASP A 114 -19.52 -1.70 -16.39
#